data_a930ce1172ea47d98b1b9e75f2a8813e
#
_entry.id   a930ce1172ea47d98b1b9e75f2a8813e
#
_cell.length_a   1.000
_cell.length_b   1.000
_cell.length_c   1.000
_cell.angle_alpha   90.00
_cell.angle_beta   90.00
_cell.angle_gamma   90.00
#
_symmetry.space_group_name_H-M   'P 1'
#
loop_
_entity.id
_entity.type
_entity.pdbx_description
1 polymer ?
#
loop_
_entity_poly.entity_id
_entity_poly.type
_entity_poly.pdbx_seq_one_letter_code
_entity_poly.pdbx_strand_id
1 'polypeptide(L)'
;MDSARTSDNDAYSPLAARTQSHHFPLDPVAFDCVKIIVVRAGSARLFSEFGRRHINVGDVVVLAANTLCGAEPEGWITTTTLYLDRDYVIDQVYWQHAARFHTRHDASDFMDAHYAEPAQIVRIGEERAGLLMPWLDELAALSIDGLTPERFYRAQACLFAVLDVVVPMLTTSDERMSSTQGIAEVPSAPRRRQFRASRVEARDSAERLREQLDRRWTLADLAQAAHLSSSQLRRIFVEAFGKSPIAYL
;
A
#
# COMPACT_ATOMS: atom_id res chain seq x y z
N MET A 1 16.64 29.09 12.70
CA MET A 1 15.35 29.11 13.41
C MET A 1 14.30 29.37 12.36
N ASP A 2 13.83 28.31 11.75
CA ASP A 2 12.74 28.41 10.79
C ASP A 2 11.67 27.42 11.21
N SER A 3 10.70 27.98 11.94
CA SER A 3 9.53 27.27 12.42
C SER A 3 8.71 26.86 11.20
N ALA A 4 8.67 25.58 10.89
CA ALA A 4 7.68 25.03 10.00
C ALA A 4 6.29 25.45 10.51
N ARG A 5 5.69 26.43 9.83
CA ARG A 5 4.26 26.71 9.96
C ARG A 5 3.52 25.49 9.43
N THR A 6 3.12 24.64 10.34
CA THR A 6 2.05 23.67 10.11
C THR A 6 0.80 24.46 9.75
N SER A 7 0.44 24.46 8.47
CA SER A 7 -0.87 24.96 8.06
C SER A 7 -1.92 23.97 8.58
N ASP A 8 -2.94 24.52 9.24
CA ASP A 8 -4.03 23.88 9.97
C ASP A 8 -5.04 23.14 9.05
N ASN A 9 -4.53 22.48 8.03
CA ASN A 9 -5.31 21.62 7.13
C ASN A 9 -4.68 20.22 7.09
N ASP A 10 -4.51 19.63 8.29
CA ASP A 10 -3.96 18.30 8.52
C ASP A 10 -5.00 17.21 8.16
N ALA A 11 -5.44 17.19 6.91
CA ALA A 11 -6.08 16.00 6.37
C ALA A 11 -5.01 14.90 6.32
N TYR A 12 -5.15 13.87 7.16
CA TYR A 12 -4.29 12.69 7.13
C TYR A 12 -4.17 12.15 5.70
N SER A 13 -2.94 11.99 5.24
CA SER A 13 -2.65 11.41 3.94
C SER A 13 -1.68 10.24 4.11
N PRO A 14 -2.01 9.03 3.63
CA PRO A 14 -1.13 7.87 3.75
C PRO A 14 0.10 7.95 2.84
N LEU A 15 0.12 8.92 1.94
CA LEU A 15 1.17 9.15 0.95
C LEU A 15 1.41 10.66 0.81
N ALA A 16 2.66 11.07 0.92
CA ALA A 16 3.10 12.41 0.54
C ALA A 16 4.43 12.34 -0.22
N ALA A 17 4.68 13.30 -1.10
CA ALA A 17 5.93 13.42 -1.82
C ALA A 17 6.46 14.86 -1.77
N ARG A 18 7.77 15.01 -1.63
CA ARG A 18 8.43 16.32 -1.62
C ARG A 18 9.72 16.27 -2.41
N THR A 19 9.91 17.22 -3.30
CA THR A 19 11.20 17.45 -3.98
C THR A 19 11.92 18.58 -3.28
N GLN A 20 13.15 18.35 -2.86
CA GLN A 20 13.96 19.31 -2.13
C GLN A 20 15.42 19.27 -2.60
N SER A 21 16.06 20.43 -2.59
CA SER A 21 17.51 20.59 -2.81
C SER A 21 18.18 20.99 -1.50
N HIS A 22 19.29 20.32 -1.18
CA HIS A 22 20.06 20.56 0.03
C HIS A 22 21.50 20.89 -0.32
N HIS A 23 22.02 21.95 0.30
CA HIS A 23 23.39 22.41 0.15
C HIS A 23 24.21 22.26 1.45
N PHE A 24 23.53 21.98 2.56
CA PHE A 24 24.10 21.86 3.88
C PHE A 24 23.84 20.50 4.47
N PRO A 25 24.68 20.04 5.41
CA PRO A 25 24.44 18.79 6.12
C PRO A 25 23.06 18.75 6.78
N LEU A 26 22.45 17.59 6.74
CA LEU A 26 21.18 17.27 7.40
C LEU A 26 21.48 16.35 8.57
N ASP A 27 21.09 16.77 9.76
CA ASP A 27 21.22 15.95 10.96
C ASP A 27 20.37 14.67 10.83
N PRO A 28 20.80 13.56 11.44
CA PRO A 28 20.03 12.34 11.44
C PRO A 28 18.67 12.51 12.11
N VAL A 29 17.61 12.22 11.38
CA VAL A 29 16.22 12.28 11.84
C VAL A 29 15.51 10.97 11.50
N ALA A 30 14.74 10.44 12.44
CA ALA A 30 13.83 9.33 12.22
C ALA A 30 12.40 9.84 12.01
N PHE A 31 11.65 9.17 11.14
CA PHE A 31 10.22 9.44 10.90
C PHE A 31 9.44 8.14 11.14
N ASP A 32 8.21 8.26 11.58
CA ASP A 32 7.30 7.13 11.83
C ASP A 32 6.67 6.54 10.55
N CYS A 33 7.23 6.86 9.40
CA CYS A 33 6.78 6.41 8.09
C CYS A 33 7.91 5.74 7.30
N VAL A 34 7.56 4.93 6.32
CA VAL A 34 8.50 4.40 5.33
C VAL A 34 8.87 5.52 4.36
N LYS A 35 10.17 5.66 4.07
CA LYS A 35 10.65 6.65 3.10
C LYS A 35 11.31 6.00 1.90
N ILE A 36 10.99 6.50 0.71
CA ILE A 36 11.69 6.20 -0.54
C ILE A 36 12.28 7.50 -1.05
N ILE A 37 13.60 7.59 -1.08
CA ILE A 37 14.33 8.80 -1.47
C ILE A 37 15.01 8.54 -2.81
N VAL A 38 14.55 9.21 -3.86
CA VAL A 38 15.11 9.10 -5.22
C VAL A 38 16.04 10.27 -5.46
N VAL A 39 17.31 9.98 -5.80
CA VAL A 39 18.29 11.01 -6.13
C VAL A 39 18.02 11.51 -7.56
N ARG A 40 17.75 12.79 -7.69
CA ARG A 40 17.46 13.45 -8.97
C ARG A 40 18.69 14.09 -9.60
N ALA A 41 19.52 14.71 -8.75
CA ALA A 41 20.72 15.41 -9.20
C ALA A 41 21.67 15.61 -8.03
N GLY A 42 22.97 15.74 -8.32
CA GLY A 42 24.03 15.88 -7.30
C GLY A 42 24.36 14.58 -6.60
N SER A 43 25.07 14.68 -5.48
CA SER A 43 25.53 13.55 -4.67
C SER A 43 25.61 13.91 -3.20
N ALA A 44 25.57 12.90 -2.33
CA ALA A 44 25.75 13.06 -0.89
C ALA A 44 26.32 11.80 -0.24
N ARG A 45 26.88 11.97 0.95
CA ARG A 45 27.14 10.88 1.89
C ARG A 45 25.97 10.76 2.87
N LEU A 46 25.33 9.59 2.89
CA LEU A 46 24.30 9.28 3.85
C LEU A 46 24.86 8.58 5.08
N PHE A 47 24.20 8.79 6.21
CA PHE A 47 24.47 8.11 7.48
C PHE A 47 23.19 7.47 7.96
N SER A 48 23.18 6.15 8.10
CA SER A 48 22.04 5.38 8.59
C SER A 48 22.52 4.05 9.16
N GLU A 49 21.62 3.08 9.36
CA GLU A 49 21.92 1.72 9.85
C GLU A 49 22.95 0.98 8.97
N PHE A 50 23.04 1.32 7.68
CA PHE A 50 24.07 0.81 6.77
C PHE A 50 25.46 1.47 6.96
N GLY A 51 25.63 2.35 7.98
CA GLY A 51 26.82 3.17 8.19
C GLY A 51 26.87 4.36 7.22
N ARG A 52 28.08 4.74 6.79
CA ARG A 52 28.27 5.83 5.82
C ARG A 52 28.32 5.29 4.41
N ARG A 53 27.46 5.81 3.53
CA ARG A 53 27.40 5.40 2.13
C ARG A 53 27.24 6.61 1.22
N HIS A 54 27.94 6.57 0.10
CA HIS A 54 27.81 7.56 -0.97
C HIS A 54 26.61 7.22 -1.85
N ILE A 55 25.84 8.25 -2.22
CA ILE A 55 24.72 8.17 -3.17
C ILE A 55 24.84 9.23 -4.25
N ASN A 56 24.38 8.90 -5.44
CA ASN A 56 24.34 9.76 -6.61
C ASN A 56 23.08 9.52 -7.44
N VAL A 57 22.97 10.18 -8.59
CA VAL A 57 21.87 9.95 -9.54
C VAL A 57 21.82 8.47 -9.93
N GLY A 58 20.61 7.90 -9.93
CA GLY A 58 20.39 6.47 -10.18
C GLY A 58 20.34 5.60 -8.91
N ASP A 59 20.59 6.20 -7.74
CA ASP A 59 20.39 5.54 -6.45
C ASP A 59 19.03 5.90 -5.84
N VAL A 60 18.43 4.92 -5.20
CA VAL A 60 17.21 5.07 -4.40
C VAL A 60 17.48 4.56 -2.99
N VAL A 61 17.15 5.35 -1.98
CA VAL A 61 17.29 4.95 -0.57
C VAL A 61 15.91 4.59 -0.03
N VAL A 62 15.78 3.40 0.53
CA VAL A 62 14.56 2.94 1.19
C VAL A 62 14.83 2.81 2.68
N LEU A 63 14.02 3.49 3.48
CA LEU A 63 14.11 3.50 4.93
C LEU A 63 12.81 2.99 5.55
N ALA A 64 12.92 2.02 6.42
CA ALA A 64 11.80 1.59 7.26
C ALA A 64 11.39 2.70 8.23
N ALA A 65 10.18 2.61 8.78
CA ALA A 65 9.72 3.54 9.80
C ALA A 65 10.69 3.56 11.01
N ASN A 66 10.84 4.74 11.60
CA ASN A 66 11.72 5.01 12.76
C ASN A 66 13.22 4.77 12.51
N THR A 67 13.66 4.74 11.24
CA THR A 67 15.08 4.60 10.89
C THR A 67 15.76 5.97 10.85
N LEU A 68 16.85 6.12 11.60
CA LEU A 68 17.66 7.34 11.59
C LEU A 68 18.40 7.46 10.25
N CYS A 69 18.32 8.63 9.63
CA CYS A 69 19.05 8.95 8.42
C CYS A 69 19.44 10.42 8.39
N GLY A 70 20.69 10.70 8.18
CA GLY A 70 21.25 12.01 7.91
C GLY A 70 21.98 12.03 6.57
N ALA A 71 22.32 13.22 6.08
CA ALA A 71 22.98 13.41 4.81
C ALA A 71 24.00 14.54 4.86
N GLU A 72 25.12 14.36 4.16
CA GLU A 72 26.12 15.39 3.93
C GLU A 72 26.29 15.56 2.41
N PRO A 73 25.64 16.59 1.82
CA PRO A 73 25.77 16.86 0.39
C PRO A 73 27.21 17.13 -0.04
N GLU A 74 27.63 16.61 -1.17
CA GLU A 74 28.91 16.92 -1.79
C GLU A 74 28.73 18.10 -2.74
N GLY A 75 28.64 19.30 -2.15
CA GLY A 75 28.23 20.52 -2.80
C GLY A 75 26.71 20.73 -2.75
N TRP A 76 25.94 19.86 -3.38
CA TRP A 76 24.47 19.89 -3.34
C TRP A 76 23.87 18.55 -3.77
N ILE A 77 22.64 18.30 -3.36
CA ILE A 77 21.84 17.16 -3.81
C ILE A 77 20.37 17.58 -3.95
N THR A 78 19.72 17.13 -5.01
CA THR A 78 18.24 17.22 -5.16
C THR A 78 17.65 15.83 -5.10
N THR A 79 16.67 15.67 -4.23
CA THR A 79 15.95 14.39 -4.04
C THR A 79 14.45 14.60 -4.10
N THR A 80 13.73 13.59 -4.57
CA THR A 80 12.30 13.45 -4.27
C THR A 80 12.15 12.36 -3.22
N THR A 81 11.54 12.73 -2.09
CA THR A 81 11.25 11.81 -0.98
C THR A 81 9.75 11.51 -0.95
N LEU A 82 9.41 10.23 -1.02
CA LEU A 82 8.08 9.71 -0.77
C LEU A 82 8.00 9.32 0.71
N TYR A 83 6.96 9.79 1.39
CA TYR A 83 6.62 9.46 2.76
C TYR A 83 5.37 8.58 2.72
N LEU A 84 5.48 7.36 3.20
CA LEU A 84 4.42 6.37 3.15
C LEU A 84 4.06 5.96 4.57
N ASP A 85 2.81 6.11 4.94
CA ASP A 85 2.30 5.57 6.20
C ASP A 85 2.59 4.07 6.29
N ARG A 86 3.04 3.61 7.47
CA ARG A 86 3.43 2.21 7.66
C ARG A 86 2.25 1.25 7.47
N ASP A 87 1.08 1.61 7.97
CA ASP A 87 -0.12 0.77 7.84
C ASP A 87 -0.59 0.69 6.40
N TYR A 88 -0.45 1.79 5.65
CA TYR A 88 -0.71 1.80 4.22
C TYR A 88 0.24 0.85 3.45
N VAL A 89 1.54 0.84 3.80
CA VAL A 89 2.51 -0.10 3.20
C VAL A 89 2.17 -1.54 3.56
N ILE A 90 1.79 -1.83 4.81
CA ILE A 90 1.33 -3.17 5.22
C ILE A 90 0.14 -3.62 4.38
N ASP A 91 -0.82 -2.73 4.09
CA ASP A 91 -1.95 -3.05 3.20
C ASP A 91 -1.49 -3.41 1.78
N GLN A 92 -0.50 -2.71 1.23
CA GLN A 92 0.04 -3.05 -0.09
C GLN A 92 0.70 -4.44 -0.07
N VAL A 93 1.53 -4.72 0.94
CA VAL A 93 2.16 -6.04 1.13
C VAL A 93 1.11 -7.14 1.33
N TYR A 94 0.06 -6.89 2.13
CA TYR A 94 -1.05 -7.82 2.31
C TYR A 94 -1.71 -8.18 0.97
N TRP A 95 -2.03 -7.19 0.15
CA TRP A 95 -2.68 -7.41 -1.15
C TRP A 95 -1.74 -8.04 -2.18
N GLN A 96 -0.46 -7.66 -2.18
CA GLN A 96 0.56 -8.28 -3.03
C GLN A 96 0.68 -9.79 -2.78
N HIS A 97 0.55 -10.19 -1.52
CA HIS A 97 0.68 -11.58 -1.08
C HIS A 97 -0.63 -12.17 -0.53
N ALA A 98 -1.79 -11.72 -1.01
CA ALA A 98 -3.11 -12.08 -0.48
C ALA A 98 -3.41 -13.58 -0.49
N ALA A 99 -2.70 -14.37 -1.31
CA ALA A 99 -2.78 -15.83 -1.30
C ALA A 99 -2.09 -16.48 -0.08
N ARG A 100 -1.14 -15.77 0.54
CA ARG A 100 -0.30 -16.26 1.66
C ARG A 100 -0.83 -15.85 3.03
N PHE A 101 -1.40 -14.63 3.13
CA PHE A 101 -1.77 -14.03 4.41
C PHE A 101 -3.26 -14.19 4.70
N HIS A 102 -3.59 -14.40 5.98
CA HIS A 102 -4.96 -14.45 6.46
C HIS A 102 -5.39 -13.09 7.02
N THR A 103 -4.45 -12.38 7.64
CA THR A 103 -4.66 -11.11 8.34
C THR A 103 -3.62 -10.07 7.92
N ARG A 104 -3.89 -8.80 8.22
CA ARG A 104 -2.89 -7.73 8.08
C ARG A 104 -1.70 -7.91 9.02
N HIS A 105 -1.91 -8.58 10.15
CA HIS A 105 -0.84 -8.89 11.10
C HIS A 105 0.20 -9.82 10.49
N ASP A 106 -0.25 -10.87 9.78
CA ASP A 106 0.65 -11.78 9.05
C ASP A 106 1.50 -11.01 8.01
N ALA A 107 0.91 -10.00 7.35
CA ALA A 107 1.64 -9.16 6.40
C ALA A 107 2.64 -8.23 7.09
N SER A 108 2.32 -7.71 8.29
CA SER A 108 3.24 -6.92 9.09
C SER A 108 4.45 -7.76 9.53
N ASP A 109 4.20 -8.95 10.09
CA ASP A 109 5.27 -9.86 10.53
C ASP A 109 6.16 -10.30 9.35
N PHE A 110 5.53 -10.56 8.20
CA PHE A 110 6.26 -10.88 6.97
C PHE A 110 7.12 -9.70 6.53
N MET A 111 6.58 -8.49 6.54
CA MET A 111 7.32 -7.29 6.13
C MET A 111 8.55 -7.08 7.02
N ASP A 112 8.38 -7.19 8.34
CA ASP A 112 9.46 -7.00 9.31
C ASP A 112 10.53 -8.11 9.21
N ALA A 113 10.14 -9.33 8.86
CA ALA A 113 11.05 -10.46 8.66
C ALA A 113 11.74 -10.46 7.30
N HIS A 114 11.00 -10.17 6.23
CA HIS A 114 11.44 -10.28 4.85
C HIS A 114 12.30 -9.07 4.43
N TYR A 115 11.92 -7.86 4.87
CA TYR A 115 12.67 -6.62 4.68
C TYR A 115 13.37 -6.21 5.98
N ALA A 116 14.15 -7.14 6.55
CA ALA A 116 14.77 -6.97 7.88
C ALA A 116 15.84 -5.86 7.94
N GLU A 117 16.34 -5.40 6.79
CA GLU A 117 17.29 -4.27 6.74
C GLU A 117 16.52 -2.95 6.80
N PRO A 118 16.66 -2.17 7.91
CA PRO A 118 15.87 -0.95 8.09
C PRO A 118 16.25 0.17 7.11
N ALA A 119 17.44 0.07 6.50
CA ALA A 119 17.93 1.04 5.51
C ALA A 119 18.62 0.31 4.36
N GLN A 120 18.20 0.58 3.13
CA GLN A 120 18.79 0.01 1.91
C GLN A 120 19.07 1.08 0.87
N ILE A 121 20.18 0.93 0.15
CA ILE A 121 20.48 1.72 -1.05
C ILE A 121 20.36 0.80 -2.25
N VAL A 122 19.44 1.13 -3.13
CA VAL A 122 19.13 0.38 -4.34
C VAL A 122 19.66 1.15 -5.55
N ARG A 123 20.47 0.51 -6.36
CA ARG A 123 21.03 1.10 -7.58
C ARG A 123 20.17 0.75 -8.79
N ILE A 124 19.23 1.62 -9.13
CA ILE A 124 18.34 1.42 -10.27
C ILE A 124 18.98 1.88 -11.59
N GLY A 125 20.01 2.72 -11.52
CA GLY A 125 20.71 3.33 -12.66
C GLY A 125 20.02 4.62 -13.16
N GLU A 126 20.79 5.47 -13.84
CA GLU A 126 20.33 6.79 -14.28
C GLU A 126 19.16 6.72 -15.26
N GLU A 127 19.17 5.76 -16.17
CA GLU A 127 18.10 5.59 -17.18
C GLU A 127 16.74 5.30 -16.50
N ARG A 128 16.70 4.32 -15.59
CA ARG A 128 15.47 4.00 -14.85
C ARG A 128 15.06 5.14 -13.93
N ALA A 129 16.02 5.80 -13.27
CA ALA A 129 15.73 6.99 -12.48
C ALA A 129 15.08 8.09 -13.33
N GLY A 130 15.59 8.31 -14.56
CA GLY A 130 15.00 9.25 -15.51
C GLY A 130 13.55 8.93 -15.88
N LEU A 131 13.22 7.65 -16.06
CA LEU A 131 11.85 7.21 -16.34
C LEU A 131 10.88 7.46 -15.17
N LEU A 132 11.38 7.54 -13.94
CA LEU A 132 10.56 7.83 -12.76
C LEU A 132 10.23 9.31 -12.60
N MET A 133 11.00 10.22 -13.22
CA MET A 133 10.86 11.67 -12.99
C MET A 133 9.44 12.21 -13.20
N PRO A 134 8.71 11.88 -14.29
CA PRO A 134 7.34 12.36 -14.49
C PRO A 134 6.38 11.94 -13.35
N TRP A 135 6.50 10.69 -12.86
CA TRP A 135 5.68 10.18 -11.76
C TRP A 135 6.01 10.85 -10.44
N LEU A 136 7.30 11.11 -10.18
CA LEU A 136 7.78 11.80 -8.98
C LEU A 136 7.36 13.27 -8.98
N ASP A 137 7.42 13.95 -10.13
CA ASP A 137 6.97 15.34 -10.28
C ASP A 137 5.47 15.45 -10.03
N GLU A 138 4.69 14.54 -10.59
CA GLU A 138 3.25 14.52 -10.37
C GLU A 138 2.88 14.21 -8.91
N LEU A 139 3.55 13.23 -8.29
CA LEU A 139 3.36 12.93 -6.85
C LEU A 139 3.67 14.15 -5.98
N ALA A 140 4.77 14.85 -6.26
CA ALA A 140 5.14 16.06 -5.53
C ALA A 140 4.08 17.16 -5.71
N ALA A 141 3.60 17.37 -6.95
CA ALA A 141 2.55 18.34 -7.24
C ALA A 141 1.22 18.00 -6.54
N LEU A 142 0.80 16.73 -6.56
CA LEU A 142 -0.41 16.25 -5.88
C LEU A 142 -0.32 16.41 -4.35
N SER A 143 0.90 16.40 -3.79
CA SER A 143 1.13 16.50 -2.34
C SER A 143 1.19 17.94 -1.82
N ILE A 144 1.30 18.96 -2.69
CA ILE A 144 1.41 20.38 -2.28
C ILE A 144 0.11 20.83 -1.59
N ASP A 145 -1.03 20.55 -2.20
CA ASP A 145 -2.36 20.96 -1.74
C ASP A 145 -3.03 19.93 -0.81
N GLY A 146 -2.31 18.86 -0.47
CA GLY A 146 -2.86 17.69 0.20
C GLY A 146 -3.55 16.71 -0.78
N LEU A 147 -3.62 15.45 -0.37
CA LEU A 147 -4.20 14.39 -1.17
C LEU A 147 -5.71 14.30 -0.94
N THR A 148 -6.51 14.91 -1.82
CA THR A 148 -7.97 14.79 -1.76
C THR A 148 -8.45 13.41 -2.25
N PRO A 149 -9.67 12.96 -1.86
CA PRO A 149 -10.21 11.67 -2.32
C PRO A 149 -10.23 11.52 -3.86
N GLU A 150 -10.48 12.61 -4.60
CA GLU A 150 -10.52 12.61 -6.06
C GLU A 150 -9.14 12.36 -6.69
N ARG A 151 -8.08 12.82 -6.00
CA ARG A 151 -6.69 12.69 -6.47
C ARG A 151 -6.01 11.41 -5.96
N PHE A 152 -6.63 10.72 -5.00
CA PHE A 152 -6.05 9.57 -4.32
C PHE A 152 -5.61 8.46 -5.29
N TYR A 153 -6.50 8.03 -6.19
CA TYR A 153 -6.16 6.96 -7.16
C TYR A 153 -5.09 7.38 -8.16
N ARG A 154 -5.01 8.67 -8.50
CA ARG A 154 -3.94 9.17 -9.37
C ARG A 154 -2.59 9.13 -8.66
N ALA A 155 -2.54 9.55 -7.40
CA ALA A 155 -1.33 9.43 -6.58
C ALA A 155 -0.90 7.98 -6.37
N GLN A 156 -1.84 7.06 -6.16
CA GLN A 156 -1.54 5.62 -6.12
C GLN A 156 -0.96 5.11 -7.42
N ALA A 157 -1.51 5.50 -8.57
CA ALA A 157 -0.99 5.07 -9.87
C ALA A 157 0.47 5.52 -10.06
N CYS A 158 0.79 6.77 -9.71
CA CYS A 158 2.16 7.28 -9.74
C CYS A 158 3.07 6.54 -8.75
N LEU A 159 2.59 6.27 -7.53
CA LEU A 159 3.35 5.50 -6.54
C LEU A 159 3.64 4.08 -7.05
N PHE A 160 2.65 3.39 -7.61
CA PHE A 160 2.83 2.01 -8.10
C PHE A 160 3.82 1.95 -9.26
N ALA A 161 3.87 2.97 -10.12
CA ALA A 161 4.90 3.06 -11.16
C ALA A 161 6.32 3.17 -10.56
N VAL A 162 6.48 3.86 -9.42
CA VAL A 162 7.76 3.93 -8.69
C VAL A 162 8.06 2.59 -8.02
N LEU A 163 7.08 1.98 -7.34
CA LEU A 163 7.26 0.71 -6.65
C LEU A 163 7.57 -0.45 -7.60
N ASP A 164 7.02 -0.45 -8.82
CA ASP A 164 7.31 -1.44 -9.86
C ASP A 164 8.82 -1.51 -10.20
N VAL A 165 9.51 -0.36 -10.15
CA VAL A 165 10.95 -0.29 -10.40
C VAL A 165 11.77 -0.58 -9.15
N VAL A 166 11.34 -0.08 -7.98
CA VAL A 166 12.17 -0.11 -6.75
C VAL A 166 12.04 -1.43 -6.00
N VAL A 167 10.82 -1.94 -5.81
CA VAL A 167 10.58 -3.12 -4.97
C VAL A 167 11.30 -4.38 -5.44
N PRO A 168 11.36 -4.71 -6.75
CA PRO A 168 12.11 -5.88 -7.21
C PRO A 168 13.61 -5.84 -6.97
N MET A 169 14.15 -4.66 -6.65
CA MET A 169 15.58 -4.46 -6.41
C MET A 169 15.94 -4.47 -4.92
N LEU A 170 14.94 -4.54 -4.03
CA LEU A 170 15.18 -4.61 -2.59
C LEU A 170 15.79 -5.95 -2.20
N THR A 171 16.77 -5.90 -1.31
CA THR A 171 17.31 -7.11 -0.70
C THR A 171 16.33 -7.67 0.32
N THR A 172 16.05 -8.94 0.23
CA THR A 172 15.14 -9.66 1.11
C THR A 172 15.90 -10.68 1.95
N SER A 173 15.45 -10.90 3.18
CA SER A 173 16.05 -11.88 4.10
C SER A 173 15.30 -13.21 4.03
N ASP A 174 15.58 -14.03 3.03
CA ASP A 174 15.01 -15.40 2.94
C ASP A 174 15.54 -16.34 4.04
N GLU A 175 16.73 -16.07 4.57
CA GLU A 175 17.43 -16.96 5.50
C GLU A 175 16.90 -16.92 6.95
N ARG A 176 16.24 -15.85 7.38
CA ARG A 176 15.76 -15.73 8.77
C ARG A 176 14.40 -16.38 9.02
N MET A 177 13.65 -16.71 8.00
CA MET A 177 12.35 -17.38 8.15
C MET A 177 12.46 -18.87 8.58
N SER A 178 13.67 -19.44 8.54
CA SER A 178 13.88 -20.87 8.76
C SER A 178 14.21 -21.30 10.19
N SER A 179 14.48 -20.39 11.13
CA SER A 179 15.14 -20.84 12.37
C SER A 179 14.47 -20.55 13.70
N THR A 180 13.41 -19.75 13.84
CA THR A 180 12.97 -19.41 15.22
C THR A 180 11.47 -19.13 15.43
N GLN A 181 10.64 -19.19 14.44
CA GLN A 181 9.18 -19.08 14.65
C GLN A 181 8.53 -20.37 14.20
N GLY A 182 7.80 -21.00 15.13
CA GLY A 182 6.88 -22.05 14.79
C GLY A 182 6.01 -21.55 13.65
N ILE A 183 6.22 -22.11 12.49
CA ILE A 183 5.52 -21.82 11.25
C ILE A 183 4.04 -21.94 11.59
N ALA A 184 3.34 -20.81 11.71
CA ALA A 184 1.92 -20.85 11.42
C ALA A 184 1.84 -21.49 10.05
N GLU A 185 1.28 -22.71 9.97
CA GLU A 185 1.20 -23.50 8.75
C GLU A 185 0.75 -22.58 7.63
N VAL A 186 1.68 -22.20 6.75
CA VAL A 186 1.32 -21.50 5.52
C VAL A 186 0.38 -22.45 4.82
N PRO A 187 -0.88 -22.09 4.58
CA PRO A 187 -1.82 -22.99 3.93
C PRO A 187 -1.18 -23.48 2.65
N SER A 188 -1.02 -24.79 2.52
CA SER A 188 -0.30 -25.44 1.43
C SER A 188 -0.97 -25.26 0.05
N ALA A 189 -2.09 -24.52 -0.01
CA ALA A 189 -2.77 -24.17 -1.25
C ALA A 189 -3.09 -22.67 -1.26
N PRO A 190 -2.67 -21.93 -2.30
CA PRO A 190 -3.06 -20.52 -2.44
C PRO A 190 -4.58 -20.42 -2.44
N ARG A 191 -5.14 -19.58 -1.59
CA ARG A 191 -6.57 -19.24 -1.62
C ARG A 191 -6.86 -18.55 -2.95
N ARG A 192 -7.25 -19.31 -3.95
CA ARG A 192 -7.79 -18.73 -5.19
C ARG A 192 -9.10 -18.04 -4.83
N ARG A 193 -9.09 -16.72 -4.68
CA ARG A 193 -10.32 -15.93 -4.75
C ARG A 193 -10.88 -16.11 -6.15
N GLN A 194 -11.82 -17.04 -6.28
CA GLN A 194 -12.60 -17.16 -7.50
C GLN A 194 -13.68 -16.07 -7.41
N PHE A 195 -13.61 -15.10 -8.31
CA PHE A 195 -14.73 -14.19 -8.55
C PHE A 195 -15.83 -15.02 -9.20
N ARG A 196 -16.81 -15.44 -8.40
CA ARG A 196 -18.00 -16.15 -8.90
C ARG A 196 -19.07 -15.11 -9.16
N ALA A 197 -19.71 -15.21 -10.33
CA ALA A 197 -20.93 -14.45 -10.57
C ALA A 197 -21.98 -14.83 -9.52
N SER A 198 -22.72 -13.85 -9.00
CA SER A 198 -23.85 -14.10 -8.12
C SER A 198 -24.81 -15.06 -8.81
N ARG A 199 -25.33 -16.04 -8.07
CA ARG A 199 -26.29 -16.99 -8.61
C ARG A 199 -27.52 -16.26 -9.13
N VAL A 200 -27.99 -16.68 -10.29
CA VAL A 200 -29.16 -16.06 -10.98
C VAL A 200 -30.35 -15.99 -10.04
N GLU A 201 -30.61 -17.04 -9.27
CA GLU A 201 -31.74 -17.13 -8.34
C GLU A 201 -31.68 -16.06 -7.22
N ALA A 202 -30.46 -15.71 -6.76
CA ALA A 202 -30.29 -14.64 -5.75
C ALA A 202 -30.56 -13.26 -6.37
N ARG A 203 -30.05 -13.04 -7.58
CA ARG A 203 -30.24 -11.80 -8.32
C ARG A 203 -31.70 -11.57 -8.67
N ASP A 204 -32.37 -12.56 -9.25
CA ASP A 204 -33.80 -12.49 -9.64
C ASP A 204 -34.71 -12.29 -8.42
N SER A 205 -34.35 -12.91 -7.27
CA SER A 205 -35.04 -12.65 -6.01
C SER A 205 -34.85 -11.22 -5.52
N ALA A 206 -33.65 -10.64 -5.64
CA ALA A 206 -33.42 -9.25 -5.27
C ALA A 206 -34.13 -8.26 -6.19
N GLU A 207 -34.21 -8.56 -7.50
CA GLU A 207 -34.95 -7.77 -8.47
C GLU A 207 -36.46 -7.75 -8.16
N ARG A 208 -37.05 -8.92 -7.89
CA ARG A 208 -38.46 -9.02 -7.46
C ARG A 208 -38.78 -8.22 -6.19
N LEU A 209 -37.86 -8.25 -5.22
CA LEU A 209 -38.02 -7.46 -3.99
C LEU A 209 -37.99 -5.95 -4.28
N ARG A 210 -37.19 -5.50 -5.23
CA ARG A 210 -37.11 -4.08 -5.63
C ARG A 210 -38.28 -3.61 -6.46
N GLU A 211 -38.78 -4.47 -7.34
CA GLU A 211 -39.91 -4.14 -8.22
C GLU A 211 -41.26 -4.15 -7.50
N GLN A 212 -41.40 -4.90 -6.43
CA GLN A 212 -42.67 -5.09 -5.70
C GLN A 212 -42.52 -4.76 -4.22
N LEU A 213 -42.14 -3.52 -3.91
CA LEU A 213 -41.92 -3.02 -2.54
C LEU A 213 -43.21 -3.02 -1.71
N ASP A 214 -44.37 -2.87 -2.36
CA ASP A 214 -45.68 -2.84 -1.68
C ASP A 214 -46.16 -4.22 -1.26
N ARG A 215 -45.55 -5.28 -1.75
CA ARG A 215 -45.92 -6.65 -1.43
C ARG A 215 -45.18 -7.12 -0.17
N ARG A 216 -45.96 -7.68 0.77
CA ARG A 216 -45.37 -8.38 1.92
C ARG A 216 -44.79 -9.73 1.49
N TRP A 217 -43.49 -9.75 1.18
CA TRP A 217 -42.81 -10.96 0.82
C TRP A 217 -42.47 -11.80 2.05
N THR A 218 -42.71 -13.10 1.97
CA THR A 218 -42.11 -14.07 2.91
C THR A 218 -40.96 -14.78 2.25
N LEU A 219 -40.08 -15.36 3.07
CA LEU A 219 -38.95 -16.17 2.56
C LEU A 219 -39.47 -17.39 1.76
N ALA A 220 -40.62 -17.93 2.14
CA ALA A 220 -41.25 -19.05 1.45
C ALA A 220 -41.74 -18.66 0.05
N ASP A 221 -42.37 -17.49 -0.09
CA ASP A 221 -42.85 -16.99 -1.39
C ASP A 221 -41.69 -16.78 -2.38
N LEU A 222 -40.60 -16.17 -1.90
CA LEU A 222 -39.40 -15.96 -2.72
C LEU A 222 -38.72 -17.27 -3.10
N ALA A 223 -38.66 -18.21 -2.17
CA ALA A 223 -38.07 -19.52 -2.41
C ALA A 223 -38.86 -20.32 -3.43
N GLN A 224 -40.21 -20.30 -3.33
CA GLN A 224 -41.11 -20.92 -4.30
C GLN A 224 -40.94 -20.29 -5.68
N ALA A 225 -40.87 -18.96 -5.77
CA ALA A 225 -40.65 -18.23 -7.02
C ALA A 225 -39.30 -18.49 -7.67
N ALA A 226 -38.28 -18.85 -6.87
CA ALA A 226 -36.95 -19.21 -7.31
C ALA A 226 -36.77 -20.74 -7.51
N HIS A 227 -37.82 -21.54 -7.31
CA HIS A 227 -37.77 -23.01 -7.34
C HIS A 227 -36.72 -23.62 -6.38
N LEU A 228 -36.55 -23.02 -5.21
CA LEU A 228 -35.59 -23.44 -4.18
C LEU A 228 -36.31 -23.69 -2.85
N SER A 229 -35.64 -24.40 -1.94
CA SER A 229 -36.04 -24.41 -0.54
C SER A 229 -35.72 -23.07 0.14
N SER A 230 -36.45 -22.70 1.19
CA SER A 230 -36.19 -21.47 1.95
C SER A 230 -34.77 -21.41 2.50
N SER A 231 -34.25 -22.54 2.94
CA SER A 231 -32.86 -22.63 3.44
C SER A 231 -31.81 -22.42 2.35
N GLN A 232 -32.04 -22.98 1.15
CA GLN A 232 -31.16 -22.78 -0.01
C GLN A 232 -31.18 -21.32 -0.46
N LEU A 233 -32.39 -20.73 -0.64
CA LEU A 233 -32.48 -19.33 -1.03
C LEU A 233 -31.80 -18.40 -0.01
N ARG A 234 -32.06 -18.60 1.28
CA ARG A 234 -31.42 -17.80 2.33
C ARG A 234 -29.90 -17.86 2.24
N ARG A 235 -29.32 -19.07 2.05
CA ARG A 235 -27.88 -19.26 1.96
C ARG A 235 -27.28 -18.53 0.76
N ILE A 236 -27.83 -18.74 -0.45
CA ILE A 236 -27.30 -18.12 -1.67
C ILE A 236 -27.52 -16.61 -1.69
N PHE A 237 -28.61 -16.13 -1.07
CA PHE A 237 -28.90 -14.70 -0.99
C PHE A 237 -27.95 -13.99 0.00
N VAL A 238 -27.65 -14.60 1.16
CA VAL A 238 -26.65 -14.08 2.11
C VAL A 238 -25.25 -14.12 1.50
N GLU A 239 -24.91 -15.17 0.76
CA GLU A 239 -23.64 -15.28 0.03
C GLU A 239 -23.48 -14.15 -1.02
N ALA A 240 -24.57 -13.79 -1.71
CA ALA A 240 -24.56 -12.79 -2.78
C ALA A 240 -24.64 -11.34 -2.25
N PHE A 241 -25.44 -11.08 -1.21
CA PHE A 241 -25.80 -9.73 -0.76
C PHE A 241 -25.43 -9.43 0.70
N GLY A 242 -24.84 -10.36 1.43
CA GLY A 242 -24.44 -10.19 2.84
C GLY A 242 -25.61 -10.12 3.83
N LYS A 243 -26.88 -10.17 3.37
CA LYS A 243 -28.10 -10.05 4.16
C LYS A 243 -29.10 -11.13 3.77
N SER A 244 -30.04 -11.46 4.68
CA SER A 244 -31.18 -12.32 4.30
C SER A 244 -32.14 -11.58 3.36
N PRO A 245 -32.95 -12.30 2.53
CA PRO A 245 -33.90 -11.65 1.62
C PRO A 245 -34.82 -10.66 2.31
N ILE A 246 -35.31 -10.99 3.50
CA ILE A 246 -36.26 -10.11 4.25
C ILE A 246 -35.50 -8.92 4.89
N ALA A 247 -34.23 -9.05 5.23
CA ALA A 247 -33.43 -7.93 5.76
C ALA A 247 -32.85 -7.05 4.65
N TYR A 248 -33.05 -7.43 3.40
CA TYR A 248 -32.61 -6.68 2.23
C TYR A 248 -33.63 -5.60 1.83
N LEU A 249 -34.93 -5.80 2.14
CA LEU A 249 -35.97 -4.79 2.06
C LEU A 249 -35.75 -3.67 3.08
#